data_cfd05e78e99ad2358d04a86a5af5b482
#
_entry.id   cfd05e78e99ad2358d04a86a5af5b482
#
_cell.length_a   1.000
_cell.length_b   1.000
_cell.length_c   1.000
_cell.angle_alpha   90.00
_cell.angle_beta   90.00
_cell.angle_gamma   90.00
#
_symmetry.space_group_name_H-M   'P 1'
#
loop_
_entity.id
_entity.type
_entity.pdbx_description
1 polymer ?
#
loop_
_entity_poly.entity_id
_entity_poly.type
_entity_poly.pdbx_seq_one_letter_code
_entity_poly.pdbx_strand_id
1 'polypeptide(L)'
;MKIKGLRWWIITLIAIATVINYIDRNALAVMWPGIAKDLQLDKEQYAFVVSCFLILYGISQSLSGRIFDKIGTRIGMVLSIGLWSLAAALHSLSQGILSFSIFRGLLGLGEAGNWPGATKSNAEWFPVKERAFAQGIFNSGAAMGAVISAPLVAYFYTEIGWRTTFLLLGALGIIWIIPWLIINKAMPNKHPWLTEEERSFILDGQEAKVVDKEEKSLSWKQLLSFKKTWAIILSRFLLDPIWWLFVSWLPLYLSERFHFDIKQIGAFAWFPYVGATIGSLGGGWLTGYWIRGGMPVNKARLRAISLGGVIMLPALIFSSMAETPTIAMGTIFFALMGFQVAINNLQTLPSDYFSGPSVGTLAGMGGTAAIFGVLITTWMVPTLTKTSYIPFFALATILVPLGIGAVWFLGREKDSE
;
A
#
# COMPACT_ATOMS: atom_id res chain seq x y z
N MET A 1 -16.95 32.89 -1.37
CA MET A 1 -16.31 32.30 -2.56
C MET A 1 -16.92 30.91 -2.75
N LYS A 2 -17.49 30.61 -3.92
CA LYS A 2 -18.03 29.28 -4.26
C LYS A 2 -17.07 28.64 -5.26
N ILE A 3 -16.69 27.37 -5.03
CA ILE A 3 -15.71 26.65 -5.86
C ILE A 3 -16.44 25.48 -6.50
N LYS A 4 -16.43 25.42 -7.83
CA LYS A 4 -16.97 24.28 -8.59
C LYS A 4 -15.96 23.13 -8.58
N GLY A 5 -16.42 21.92 -8.34
CA GLY A 5 -15.56 20.74 -8.32
C GLY A 5 -14.70 20.62 -7.06
N LEU A 6 -15.15 21.15 -5.92
CA LEU A 6 -14.39 21.13 -4.65
C LEU A 6 -14.03 19.71 -4.20
N ARG A 7 -14.87 18.71 -4.46
CA ARG A 7 -14.60 17.30 -4.15
C ARG A 7 -13.31 16.78 -4.81
N TRP A 8 -13.00 17.28 -6.02
CA TRP A 8 -11.78 16.88 -6.73
C TRP A 8 -10.52 17.44 -6.07
N TRP A 9 -10.58 18.63 -5.46
CA TRP A 9 -9.49 19.18 -4.66
C TRP A 9 -9.24 18.36 -3.42
N ILE A 10 -10.30 17.89 -2.74
CA ILE A 10 -10.19 17.03 -1.56
C ILE A 10 -9.46 15.72 -1.91
N ILE A 11 -9.89 15.02 -2.96
CA ILE A 11 -9.27 13.75 -3.31
C ILE A 11 -7.84 13.92 -3.86
N THR A 12 -7.56 15.02 -4.55
CA THR A 12 -6.19 15.35 -5.00
C THR A 12 -5.27 15.59 -3.81
N LEU A 13 -5.71 16.32 -2.79
CA LEU A 13 -4.94 16.48 -1.55
C LEU A 13 -4.66 15.13 -0.89
N ILE A 14 -5.64 14.23 -0.83
CA ILE A 14 -5.46 12.89 -0.29
C ILE A 14 -4.45 12.09 -1.15
N ALA A 15 -4.52 12.19 -2.47
CA ALA A 15 -3.53 11.57 -3.35
C ALA A 15 -2.10 12.10 -3.10
N ILE A 16 -1.94 13.41 -2.91
CA ILE A 16 -0.66 14.03 -2.55
C ILE A 16 -0.18 13.52 -1.17
N ALA A 17 -1.07 13.43 -0.17
CA ALA A 17 -0.74 12.84 1.13
C ALA A 17 -0.23 11.39 0.97
N THR A 18 -0.85 10.61 0.08
CA THR A 18 -0.43 9.24 -0.21
C THR A 18 0.92 9.19 -0.92
N VAL A 19 1.22 10.14 -1.82
CA VAL A 19 2.56 10.29 -2.41
C VAL A 19 3.61 10.53 -1.31
N ILE A 20 3.37 11.49 -0.41
CA ILE A 20 4.27 11.81 0.71
C ILE A 20 4.47 10.58 1.59
N ASN A 21 3.39 9.90 1.96
CA ASN A 21 3.42 8.67 2.77
C ASN A 21 4.33 7.59 2.18
N TYR A 22 4.27 7.37 0.86
CA TYR A 22 5.13 6.39 0.20
C TYR A 22 6.58 6.84 0.05
N ILE A 23 6.82 8.15 -0.07
CA ILE A 23 8.19 8.70 -0.06
C ILE A 23 8.80 8.47 1.33
N ASP A 24 8.10 8.80 2.43
CA ASP A 24 8.56 8.63 3.81
C ASP A 24 8.85 7.15 4.11
N ARG A 25 7.96 6.26 3.67
CA ARG A 25 8.10 4.81 3.85
C ARG A 25 9.34 4.25 3.18
N ASN A 26 9.61 4.65 1.94
CA ASN A 26 10.73 4.16 1.14
C ASN A 26 12.06 4.83 1.49
N ALA A 27 12.04 6.01 2.12
CA ALA A 27 13.22 6.79 2.41
C ALA A 27 14.29 6.00 3.19
N LEU A 28 13.88 5.24 4.21
CA LEU A 28 14.80 4.42 4.98
C LEU A 28 15.49 3.37 4.09
N ALA A 29 14.74 2.67 3.23
CA ALA A 29 15.29 1.63 2.37
C ALA A 29 16.34 2.18 1.40
N VAL A 30 16.06 3.35 0.79
CA VAL A 30 16.97 4.01 -0.14
C VAL A 30 18.25 4.50 0.56
N MET A 31 18.12 5.08 1.74
CA MET A 31 19.25 5.64 2.49
C MET A 31 19.96 4.62 3.38
N TRP A 32 19.39 3.43 3.58
CA TRP A 32 19.92 2.44 4.51
C TRP A 32 21.39 2.08 4.29
N PRO A 33 21.90 1.87 3.06
CA PRO A 33 23.32 1.56 2.87
C PRO A 33 24.26 2.62 3.47
N GLY A 34 23.88 3.89 3.38
CA GLY A 34 24.64 4.99 3.98
C GLY A 34 24.46 5.10 5.49
N ILE A 35 23.23 4.95 5.98
CA ILE A 35 22.91 4.98 7.43
C ILE A 35 23.59 3.82 8.15
N ALA A 36 23.53 2.63 7.57
CA ALA A 36 24.15 1.43 8.13
C ALA A 36 25.67 1.59 8.29
N LYS A 37 26.33 2.21 7.30
CA LYS A 37 27.77 2.51 7.36
C LYS A 37 28.08 3.57 8.42
N ASP A 38 27.27 4.63 8.52
CA ASP A 38 27.47 5.75 9.46
C ASP A 38 27.26 5.32 10.92
N LEU A 39 26.26 4.48 11.19
CA LEU A 39 25.89 4.03 12.53
C LEU A 39 26.35 2.60 12.87
N GLN A 40 27.11 1.95 11.99
CA GLN A 40 27.61 0.57 12.14
C GLN A 40 26.48 -0.44 12.42
N LEU A 41 25.39 -0.34 11.65
CA LEU A 41 24.22 -1.21 11.76
C LEU A 41 24.28 -2.33 10.71
N ASP A 42 23.75 -3.50 11.07
CA ASP A 42 23.67 -4.68 10.21
C ASP A 42 22.26 -4.92 9.61
N LYS A 43 22.12 -5.99 8.84
CA LYS A 43 20.84 -6.38 8.20
C LYS A 43 19.79 -6.86 9.19
N GLU A 44 20.19 -7.55 10.22
CA GLU A 44 19.32 -8.02 11.29
C GLU A 44 18.67 -6.83 12.01
N GLN A 45 19.46 -5.81 12.26
CA GLN A 45 19.00 -4.55 12.85
C GLN A 45 18.07 -3.78 11.89
N TYR A 46 18.35 -3.79 10.58
CA TYR A 46 17.41 -3.26 9.58
C TYR A 46 16.06 -3.97 9.61
N ALA A 47 16.08 -5.31 9.58
CA ALA A 47 14.85 -6.10 9.68
C ALA A 47 14.06 -5.80 10.96
N PHE A 48 14.76 -5.59 12.09
CA PHE A 48 14.14 -5.19 13.35
C PHE A 48 13.46 -3.81 13.25
N VAL A 49 14.14 -2.81 12.70
CA VAL A 49 13.59 -1.45 12.50
C VAL A 49 12.35 -1.48 11.59
N VAL A 50 12.41 -2.23 10.48
CA VAL A 50 11.26 -2.41 9.57
C VAL A 50 10.12 -3.12 10.28
N SER A 51 10.40 -4.11 11.12
CA SER A 51 9.38 -4.85 11.89
C SER A 51 8.68 -3.98 12.91
N CYS A 52 9.38 -3.05 13.58
CA CYS A 52 8.76 -2.08 14.48
C CYS A 52 7.70 -1.21 13.75
N PHE A 53 8.01 -0.79 12.53
CA PHE A 53 7.04 -0.11 11.67
C PHE A 53 5.82 -0.99 11.38
N LEU A 54 6.05 -2.21 10.90
CA LEU A 54 4.98 -3.13 10.47
C LEU A 54 4.03 -3.49 11.62
N ILE A 55 4.56 -3.75 12.81
CA ILE A 55 3.77 -4.11 13.99
C ILE A 55 2.85 -2.95 14.38
N LEU A 56 3.41 -1.75 14.55
CA LEU A 56 2.61 -0.59 14.95
C LEU A 56 1.67 -0.12 13.83
N TYR A 57 2.07 -0.21 12.57
CA TYR A 57 1.20 0.03 11.42
C TYR A 57 0.01 -0.93 11.40
N GLY A 58 0.26 -2.25 11.57
CA GLY A 58 -0.79 -3.27 11.58
C GLY A 58 -1.81 -3.09 12.70
N ILE A 59 -1.34 -2.81 13.93
CA ILE A 59 -2.21 -2.53 15.10
C ILE A 59 -3.03 -1.27 14.86
N SER A 60 -2.36 -0.21 14.41
CA SER A 60 -2.98 1.11 14.25
C SER A 60 -3.97 1.18 13.11
N GLN A 61 -3.84 0.35 12.08
CA GLN A 61 -4.74 0.33 10.93
C GLN A 61 -6.19 0.01 11.35
N SER A 62 -6.38 -0.92 12.28
CA SER A 62 -7.68 -1.26 12.84
C SER A 62 -8.22 -0.19 13.79
N LEU A 63 -7.34 0.51 14.53
CA LEU A 63 -7.72 1.54 15.48
C LEU A 63 -8.04 2.87 14.79
N SER A 64 -7.29 3.22 13.75
CA SER A 64 -7.45 4.49 13.04
C SER A 64 -8.84 4.66 12.43
N GLY A 65 -9.44 3.61 11.86
CA GLY A 65 -10.81 3.67 11.36
C GLY A 65 -11.81 4.16 12.42
N ARG A 66 -11.74 3.61 13.64
CA ARG A 66 -12.59 4.02 14.76
C ARG A 66 -12.32 5.46 15.24
N ILE A 67 -11.04 5.86 15.20
CA ILE A 67 -10.65 7.24 15.54
C ILE A 67 -11.26 8.20 14.52
N PHE A 68 -11.10 7.93 13.22
CA PHE A 68 -11.71 8.74 12.16
C PHE A 68 -13.23 8.81 12.27
N ASP A 69 -13.90 7.74 12.73
CA ASP A 69 -15.35 7.75 12.95
C ASP A 69 -15.77 8.71 14.05
N LYS A 70 -14.97 8.85 15.10
CA LYS A 70 -15.24 9.72 16.24
C LYS A 70 -14.90 11.19 15.98
N ILE A 71 -13.74 11.46 15.39
CA ILE A 71 -13.21 12.83 15.27
C ILE A 71 -13.39 13.44 13.86
N GLY A 72 -13.88 12.63 12.90
CA GLY A 72 -14.04 13.05 11.50
C GLY A 72 -12.74 13.05 10.70
N THR A 73 -12.89 13.10 9.37
CA THR A 73 -11.76 13.03 8.43
C THR A 73 -10.87 14.24 8.49
N ARG A 74 -11.41 15.44 8.71
CA ARG A 74 -10.64 16.68 8.78
C ARG A 74 -9.54 16.61 9.84
N ILE A 75 -9.90 16.32 11.08
CA ILE A 75 -8.97 16.26 12.21
C ILE A 75 -8.17 14.96 12.18
N GLY A 76 -8.80 13.84 11.81
CA GLY A 76 -8.13 12.54 11.70
C GLY A 76 -6.94 12.57 10.75
N MET A 77 -7.07 13.19 9.57
CA MET A 77 -5.95 13.36 8.63
C MET A 77 -4.84 14.26 9.20
N VAL A 78 -5.19 15.37 9.86
CA VAL A 78 -4.21 16.25 10.49
C VAL A 78 -3.39 15.51 11.56
N LEU A 79 -4.05 14.73 12.41
CA LEU A 79 -3.37 13.97 13.47
C LEU A 79 -2.49 12.84 12.89
N SER A 80 -2.99 12.09 11.91
CA SER A 80 -2.21 11.06 11.23
C SER A 80 -0.98 11.64 10.54
N ILE A 81 -1.17 12.67 9.69
CA ILE A 81 -0.10 13.28 8.94
C ILE A 81 0.87 14.01 9.87
N GLY A 82 0.38 14.72 10.86
CA GLY A 82 1.23 15.39 11.85
C GLY A 82 2.10 14.41 12.63
N LEU A 83 1.53 13.28 13.06
CA LEU A 83 2.28 12.25 13.78
C LEU A 83 3.36 11.60 12.90
N TRP A 84 3.01 11.18 11.67
CA TRP A 84 4.02 10.55 10.81
C TRP A 84 5.10 11.54 10.35
N SER A 85 4.72 12.79 10.07
CA SER A 85 5.68 13.84 9.68
C SER A 85 6.66 14.17 10.80
N LEU A 86 6.15 14.25 12.03
CA LEU A 86 6.99 14.39 13.22
C LEU A 86 7.91 13.18 13.37
N ALA A 87 7.38 11.97 13.24
CA ALA A 87 8.17 10.74 13.32
C ALA A 87 9.24 10.69 12.22
N ALA A 88 8.89 11.07 10.98
CA ALA A 88 9.86 11.20 9.87
C ALA A 88 10.99 12.17 10.23
N ALA A 89 10.66 13.37 10.71
CA ALA A 89 11.64 14.35 11.12
C ALA A 89 12.54 13.86 12.29
N LEU A 90 11.95 13.16 13.26
CA LEU A 90 12.68 12.60 14.42
C LEU A 90 13.75 11.58 14.02
N HIS A 91 13.62 10.87 12.87
CA HIS A 91 14.69 10.00 12.38
C HIS A 91 16.02 10.75 12.21
N SER A 92 16.02 12.05 11.95
CA SER A 92 17.23 12.88 11.88
C SER A 92 18.07 12.86 13.15
N LEU A 93 17.43 12.64 14.31
CA LEU A 93 18.05 12.59 15.63
C LEU A 93 18.52 11.18 16.01
N SER A 94 18.36 10.19 15.13
CA SER A 94 18.73 8.81 15.43
C SER A 94 20.25 8.66 15.56
N GLN A 95 20.65 7.94 16.63
CA GLN A 95 22.04 7.66 16.96
C GLN A 95 22.36 6.15 16.98
N GLY A 96 21.35 5.30 16.76
CA GLY A 96 21.49 3.85 16.75
C GLY A 96 20.16 3.13 16.63
N ILE A 97 20.19 1.81 16.80
CA ILE A 97 19.05 0.93 16.56
C ILE A 97 17.80 1.30 17.38
N LEU A 98 17.95 1.64 18.65
CA LEU A 98 16.81 1.92 19.53
C LEU A 98 16.03 3.15 19.08
N SER A 99 16.72 4.27 18.81
CA SER A 99 16.10 5.50 18.36
C SER A 99 15.45 5.32 16.99
N PHE A 100 16.11 4.65 16.02
CA PHE A 100 15.52 4.30 14.75
C PHE A 100 14.24 3.47 14.89
N SER A 101 14.27 2.45 15.76
CA SER A 101 13.12 1.56 15.97
C SER A 101 11.93 2.28 16.58
N ILE A 102 12.16 3.16 17.56
CA ILE A 102 11.11 3.98 18.16
C ILE A 102 10.47 4.91 17.12
N PHE A 103 11.29 5.67 16.40
CA PHE A 103 10.78 6.64 15.42
C PHE A 103 10.13 5.93 14.23
N ARG A 104 10.65 4.76 13.81
CA ARG A 104 10.05 3.95 12.77
C ARG A 104 8.70 3.35 13.18
N GLY A 105 8.58 2.93 14.44
CA GLY A 105 7.30 2.49 15.00
C GLY A 105 6.28 3.62 15.08
N LEU A 106 6.68 4.81 15.53
CA LEU A 106 5.81 6.00 15.52
C LEU A 106 5.38 6.40 14.11
N LEU A 107 6.28 6.28 13.12
CA LEU A 107 5.94 6.49 11.71
C LEU A 107 4.85 5.53 11.27
N GLY A 108 4.99 4.23 11.57
CA GLY A 108 3.99 3.21 11.26
C GLY A 108 2.64 3.49 11.88
N LEU A 109 2.63 3.93 13.15
CA LEU A 109 1.43 4.32 13.86
C LEU A 109 0.70 5.50 13.17
N GLY A 110 1.41 6.54 12.77
CA GLY A 110 0.85 7.69 12.07
C GLY A 110 0.37 7.35 10.65
N GLU A 111 1.18 6.64 9.87
CA GLU A 111 0.88 6.28 8.48
C GLU A 111 -0.33 5.35 8.32
N ALA A 112 -0.64 4.55 9.33
CA ALA A 112 -1.77 3.63 9.32
C ALA A 112 -3.12 4.31 9.12
N GLY A 113 -3.25 5.59 9.47
CA GLY A 113 -4.47 6.36 9.27
C GLY A 113 -4.73 6.82 7.83
N ASN A 114 -3.72 6.79 6.95
CA ASN A 114 -3.87 7.29 5.58
C ASN A 114 -4.99 6.58 4.80
N TRP A 115 -4.99 5.24 4.78
CA TRP A 115 -5.97 4.45 4.03
C TRP A 115 -7.40 4.57 4.57
N PRO A 116 -7.66 4.39 5.87
CA PRO A 116 -9.00 4.60 6.44
C PRO A 116 -9.50 6.03 6.25
N GLY A 117 -8.62 7.03 6.46
CA GLY A 117 -8.95 8.44 6.27
C GLY A 117 -9.30 8.78 4.82
N ALA A 118 -8.52 8.27 3.85
CA ALA A 118 -8.78 8.43 2.43
C ALA A 118 -10.10 7.79 2.00
N THR A 119 -10.34 6.54 2.40
CA THR A 119 -11.57 5.82 2.07
C THR A 119 -12.80 6.51 2.67
N LYS A 120 -12.72 6.97 3.93
CA LYS A 120 -13.80 7.71 4.57
C LYS A 120 -14.06 9.06 3.90
N SER A 121 -13.01 9.83 3.58
CA SER A 121 -13.15 11.09 2.84
C SER A 121 -13.79 10.87 1.47
N ASN A 122 -13.41 9.79 0.77
CA ASN A 122 -14.04 9.42 -0.50
C ASN A 122 -15.55 9.15 -0.32
N ALA A 123 -15.94 8.42 0.73
CA ALA A 123 -17.35 8.16 1.03
C ALA A 123 -18.12 9.43 1.41
N GLU A 124 -17.49 10.40 2.08
CA GLU A 124 -18.10 11.67 2.51
C GLU A 124 -18.26 12.66 1.35
N TRP A 125 -17.31 12.71 0.40
CA TRP A 125 -17.24 13.75 -0.63
C TRP A 125 -17.73 13.31 -2.01
N PHE A 126 -17.94 12.02 -2.25
CA PHE A 126 -18.31 11.52 -3.58
C PHE A 126 -19.62 10.73 -3.57
N PRO A 127 -20.50 10.99 -4.57
CA PRO A 127 -21.65 10.13 -4.82
C PRO A 127 -21.17 8.73 -5.21
N VAL A 128 -22.00 7.72 -4.96
CA VAL A 128 -21.66 6.29 -5.18
C VAL A 128 -21.09 6.03 -6.59
N LYS A 129 -21.63 6.73 -7.60
CA LYS A 129 -21.23 6.58 -9.01
C LYS A 129 -19.77 7.00 -9.29
N GLU A 130 -19.23 7.96 -8.54
CA GLU A 130 -17.88 8.50 -8.75
C GLU A 130 -16.83 7.95 -7.77
N ARG A 131 -17.25 7.24 -6.71
CA ARG A 131 -16.34 6.75 -5.66
C ARG A 131 -15.21 5.86 -6.18
N ALA A 132 -15.50 4.99 -7.15
CA ALA A 132 -14.48 4.11 -7.72
C ALA A 132 -13.38 4.90 -8.47
N PHE A 133 -13.77 5.96 -9.18
CA PHE A 133 -12.82 6.82 -9.87
C PHE A 133 -11.98 7.65 -8.88
N ALA A 134 -12.61 8.22 -7.85
CA ALA A 134 -11.92 8.92 -6.76
C ALA A 134 -10.96 8.00 -6.01
N GLN A 135 -11.35 6.74 -5.74
CA GLN A 135 -10.48 5.71 -5.18
C GLN A 135 -9.25 5.48 -6.06
N GLY A 136 -9.42 5.42 -7.38
CA GLY A 136 -8.33 5.29 -8.35
C GLY A 136 -7.33 6.45 -8.29
N ILE A 137 -7.82 7.69 -8.11
CA ILE A 137 -6.97 8.88 -7.99
C ILE A 137 -6.07 8.77 -6.77
N PHE A 138 -6.59 8.47 -5.58
CA PHE A 138 -5.72 8.39 -4.42
C PHE A 138 -4.83 7.14 -4.41
N ASN A 139 -5.28 6.01 -4.96
CA ASN A 139 -4.44 4.83 -5.14
C ASN A 139 -3.25 5.09 -6.08
N SER A 140 -3.45 5.93 -7.11
CA SER A 140 -2.35 6.34 -7.99
C SER A 140 -1.25 7.10 -7.25
N GLY A 141 -1.60 7.78 -6.15
CA GLY A 141 -0.63 8.42 -5.25
C GLY A 141 0.40 7.44 -4.68
N ALA A 142 -0.01 6.22 -4.35
CA ALA A 142 0.90 5.18 -3.86
C ALA A 142 1.95 4.79 -4.92
N ALA A 143 1.50 4.56 -6.17
CA ALA A 143 2.39 4.21 -7.27
C ALA A 143 3.32 5.37 -7.63
N MET A 144 2.79 6.60 -7.71
CA MET A 144 3.60 7.80 -7.95
C MET A 144 4.61 8.03 -6.84
N GLY A 145 4.22 7.89 -5.58
CA GLY A 145 5.12 8.00 -4.44
C GLY A 145 6.25 6.98 -4.50
N ALA A 146 5.96 5.73 -4.85
CA ALA A 146 6.98 4.69 -5.01
C ALA A 146 7.96 5.00 -6.17
N VAL A 147 7.47 5.52 -7.30
CA VAL A 147 8.31 5.91 -8.44
C VAL A 147 9.20 7.11 -8.09
N ILE A 148 8.64 8.14 -7.44
CA ILE A 148 9.35 9.39 -7.13
C ILE A 148 10.32 9.19 -5.97
N SER A 149 10.05 8.28 -5.03
CA SER A 149 10.80 8.16 -3.77
C SER A 149 12.29 7.92 -3.98
N ALA A 150 12.67 6.95 -4.81
CA ALA A 150 14.09 6.58 -4.98
C ALA A 150 14.94 7.73 -5.55
N PRO A 151 14.58 8.37 -6.68
CA PRO A 151 15.38 9.48 -7.22
C PRO A 151 15.37 10.70 -6.30
N LEU A 152 14.22 11.05 -5.70
CA LEU A 152 14.09 12.22 -4.84
C LEU A 152 14.93 12.06 -3.55
N VAL A 153 14.79 10.92 -2.89
CA VAL A 153 15.50 10.63 -1.64
C VAL A 153 17.01 10.50 -1.89
N ALA A 154 17.42 9.85 -2.98
CA ALA A 154 18.83 9.75 -3.35
C ALA A 154 19.44 11.11 -3.62
N TYR A 155 18.73 12.01 -4.32
CA TYR A 155 19.17 13.37 -4.57
C TYR A 155 19.38 14.14 -3.26
N PHE A 156 18.39 14.18 -2.39
CA PHE A 156 18.54 14.87 -1.10
C PHE A 156 19.63 14.24 -0.23
N TYR A 157 19.71 12.91 -0.18
CA TYR A 157 20.77 12.23 0.57
C TYR A 157 22.15 12.67 0.11
N THR A 158 22.39 12.74 -1.19
CA THR A 158 23.73 13.10 -1.73
C THR A 158 24.10 14.55 -1.53
N GLU A 159 23.12 15.46 -1.54
CA GLU A 159 23.36 16.91 -1.39
C GLU A 159 23.44 17.34 0.08
N ILE A 160 22.62 16.77 0.95
CA ILE A 160 22.43 17.29 2.32
C ILE A 160 22.51 16.20 3.41
N GLY A 161 22.80 14.94 3.05
CA GLY A 161 22.90 13.81 3.96
C GLY A 161 21.56 13.31 4.49
N TRP A 162 21.57 12.12 5.11
CA TRP A 162 20.34 11.43 5.52
C TRP A 162 19.56 12.13 6.64
N ARG A 163 20.26 12.79 7.59
CA ARG A 163 19.58 13.49 8.69
C ARG A 163 18.73 14.65 8.19
N THR A 164 19.31 15.50 7.36
CA THR A 164 18.59 16.64 6.78
C THR A 164 17.50 16.19 5.81
N THR A 165 17.72 15.08 5.08
CA THR A 165 16.69 14.46 4.23
C THR A 165 15.46 14.09 5.03
N PHE A 166 15.60 13.41 6.17
CA PHE A 166 14.45 13.08 7.05
C PHE A 166 13.73 14.33 7.59
N LEU A 167 14.46 15.39 7.92
CA LEU A 167 13.83 16.68 8.31
C LEU A 167 12.98 17.25 7.19
N LEU A 168 13.51 17.27 5.95
CA LEU A 168 12.76 17.77 4.79
C LEU A 168 11.53 16.95 4.49
N LEU A 169 11.64 15.61 4.55
CA LEU A 169 10.50 14.72 4.33
C LEU A 169 9.41 14.97 5.38
N GLY A 170 9.76 15.05 6.66
CA GLY A 170 8.81 15.42 7.70
C GLY A 170 8.17 16.80 7.48
N ALA A 171 8.94 17.78 7.00
CA ALA A 171 8.42 19.12 6.69
C ALA A 171 7.38 19.09 5.55
N LEU A 172 7.53 18.21 4.55
CA LEU A 172 6.56 18.08 3.44
C LEU A 172 5.16 17.74 3.94
N GLY A 173 5.04 16.82 4.91
CA GLY A 173 3.75 16.47 5.49
C GLY A 173 3.16 17.60 6.33
N ILE A 174 3.97 18.33 7.09
CA ILE A 174 3.50 19.50 7.84
C ILE A 174 3.00 20.61 6.87
N ILE A 175 3.72 20.85 5.78
CA ILE A 175 3.30 21.81 4.74
C ILE A 175 1.96 21.38 4.13
N TRP A 176 1.76 20.09 3.91
CA TRP A 176 0.50 19.55 3.37
C TRP A 176 -0.72 19.83 4.28
N ILE A 177 -0.54 19.88 5.59
CA ILE A 177 -1.63 20.14 6.54
C ILE A 177 -2.27 21.52 6.28
N ILE A 178 -1.49 22.50 5.82
CA ILE A 178 -1.98 23.86 5.58
C ILE A 178 -3.10 23.90 4.53
N PRO A 179 -2.90 23.47 3.28
CA PRO A 179 -3.96 23.44 2.27
C PRO A 179 -5.11 22.52 2.67
N TRP A 180 -4.85 21.42 3.38
CA TRP A 180 -5.92 20.56 3.89
C TRP A 180 -6.88 21.28 4.83
N LEU A 181 -6.37 22.00 5.81
CA LEU A 181 -7.18 22.76 6.76
C LEU A 181 -7.92 23.93 6.10
N ILE A 182 -7.33 24.55 5.07
CA ILE A 182 -7.93 25.64 4.31
C ILE A 182 -9.07 25.14 3.43
N ILE A 183 -8.89 23.99 2.75
CA ILE A 183 -9.85 23.47 1.77
C ILE A 183 -10.91 22.60 2.45
N ASN A 184 -10.57 21.72 3.35
CA ASN A 184 -11.52 20.84 4.06
C ASN A 184 -12.06 21.51 5.33
N LYS A 185 -12.81 22.62 5.19
CA LYS A 185 -13.32 23.39 6.32
C LYS A 185 -14.45 22.71 7.09
N ALA A 186 -15.29 21.98 6.40
CA ALA A 186 -16.46 21.31 6.96
C ALA A 186 -16.90 20.15 6.05
N MET A 187 -17.81 19.33 6.54
CA MET A 187 -18.46 18.28 5.74
C MET A 187 -19.27 18.90 4.58
N PRO A 188 -19.53 18.14 3.49
CA PRO A 188 -20.22 18.67 2.30
C PRO A 188 -21.54 19.37 2.60
N ASN A 189 -22.35 18.86 3.54
CA ASN A 189 -23.64 19.45 3.93
C ASN A 189 -23.54 20.86 4.53
N LYS A 190 -22.41 21.23 5.14
CA LYS A 190 -22.17 22.54 5.80
C LYS A 190 -21.01 23.32 5.18
N HIS A 191 -20.40 22.84 4.09
CA HIS A 191 -19.19 23.44 3.54
C HIS A 191 -19.49 24.81 2.89
N PRO A 192 -18.82 25.91 3.33
CA PRO A 192 -19.16 27.27 2.89
C PRO A 192 -18.79 27.53 1.42
N TRP A 193 -17.82 26.82 0.87
CA TRP A 193 -17.36 27.03 -0.50
C TRP A 193 -17.99 26.12 -1.53
N LEU A 194 -18.75 25.12 -1.09
CA LEU A 194 -19.42 24.20 -2.00
C LEU A 194 -20.61 24.90 -2.66
N THR A 195 -20.76 24.73 -3.98
CA THR A 195 -21.94 25.20 -4.71
C THR A 195 -23.16 24.37 -4.31
N GLU A 196 -24.35 24.94 -4.38
CA GLU A 196 -25.58 24.21 -4.01
C GLU A 196 -25.84 23.04 -4.95
N GLU A 197 -25.56 23.23 -6.24
CA GLU A 197 -25.65 22.19 -7.26
C GLU A 197 -24.74 20.99 -6.94
N GLU A 198 -23.48 21.26 -6.57
CA GLU A 198 -22.52 20.19 -6.22
C GLU A 198 -22.88 19.55 -4.88
N ARG A 199 -23.40 20.31 -3.92
CA ARG A 199 -23.88 19.81 -2.63
C ARG A 199 -25.02 18.80 -2.82
N SER A 200 -26.06 19.16 -3.56
CA SER A 200 -27.18 18.27 -3.88
C SER A 200 -26.67 17.03 -4.62
N PHE A 201 -25.80 17.20 -5.61
CA PHE A 201 -25.22 16.08 -6.36
C PHE A 201 -24.48 15.08 -5.46
N ILE A 202 -23.75 15.56 -4.45
CA ILE A 202 -23.04 14.69 -3.50
C ILE A 202 -24.05 14.00 -2.56
N LEU A 203 -24.97 14.76 -1.96
CA LEU A 203 -25.88 14.25 -0.93
C LEU A 203 -26.94 13.32 -1.52
N ASP A 204 -27.61 13.70 -2.61
CA ASP A 204 -28.61 12.88 -3.29
C ASP A 204 -28.02 11.55 -3.77
N GLY A 205 -26.77 11.59 -4.24
CA GLY A 205 -26.03 10.39 -4.63
C GLY A 205 -25.60 9.49 -3.46
N GLN A 206 -25.69 9.97 -2.22
CA GLN A 206 -25.40 9.19 -1.00
C GLN A 206 -26.65 8.54 -0.42
N GLU A 207 -27.82 9.18 -0.54
CA GLU A 207 -29.09 8.72 0.04
C GLU A 207 -29.62 7.42 -0.60
N ALA A 208 -29.21 7.13 -1.83
CA ALA A 208 -29.63 5.92 -2.54
C ALA A 208 -29.23 4.58 -1.88
N LYS A 209 -28.50 4.59 -0.75
CA LYS A 209 -28.07 3.41 0.01
C LYS A 209 -28.68 3.30 1.42
N VAL A 210 -29.66 4.11 1.79
CA VAL A 210 -30.31 4.00 3.11
C VAL A 210 -31.36 2.88 3.17
N VAL A 211 -31.66 2.21 2.06
CA VAL A 211 -32.81 1.30 1.96
C VAL A 211 -32.58 -0.13 2.48
N ASP A 212 -31.31 -0.55 2.69
CA ASP A 212 -31.04 -1.89 3.25
C ASP A 212 -30.27 -1.84 4.58
N LYS A 213 -30.98 -1.40 5.64
CA LYS A 213 -30.41 -1.27 7.00
C LYS A 213 -30.40 -2.55 7.84
N GLU A 214 -30.72 -3.73 7.31
CA GLU A 214 -30.84 -4.95 8.12
C GLU A 214 -29.90 -6.12 7.80
N GLU A 215 -28.89 -5.96 6.95
CA GLU A 215 -27.86 -7.00 6.87
C GLU A 215 -27.00 -6.96 8.14
N LYS A 216 -27.26 -7.89 9.06
CA LYS A 216 -26.43 -8.08 10.25
C LYS A 216 -25.01 -8.45 9.83
N SER A 217 -24.05 -7.69 10.33
CA SER A 217 -22.63 -8.06 10.19
C SER A 217 -22.39 -9.47 10.72
N LEU A 218 -21.81 -10.32 9.90
CA LEU A 218 -21.38 -11.64 10.34
C LEU A 218 -20.30 -11.51 11.41
N SER A 219 -20.40 -12.30 12.46
CA SER A 219 -19.37 -12.34 13.50
C SER A 219 -18.07 -12.95 12.93
N TRP A 220 -16.94 -12.62 13.56
CA TRP A 220 -15.63 -13.19 13.18
C TRP A 220 -15.67 -14.73 13.10
N LYS A 221 -16.32 -15.38 14.06
CA LYS A 221 -16.47 -16.84 14.09
C LYS A 221 -17.26 -17.37 12.88
N GLN A 222 -18.32 -16.67 12.49
CA GLN A 222 -19.10 -17.02 11.30
C GLN A 222 -18.28 -16.81 10.02
N LEU A 223 -17.57 -15.68 9.89
CA LEU A 223 -16.70 -15.43 8.73
C LEU A 223 -15.63 -16.51 8.59
N LEU A 224 -14.98 -16.91 9.68
CA LEU A 224 -13.94 -17.95 9.66
C LEU A 224 -14.48 -19.36 9.33
N SER A 225 -15.80 -19.60 9.37
CA SER A 225 -16.40 -20.86 8.94
C SER A 225 -16.49 -21.02 7.41
N PHE A 226 -16.39 -19.92 6.65
CA PHE A 226 -16.46 -19.96 5.19
C PHE A 226 -15.10 -20.23 4.54
N LYS A 227 -15.03 -21.15 3.60
CA LYS A 227 -13.82 -21.43 2.81
C LYS A 227 -13.35 -20.19 2.04
N LYS A 228 -14.28 -19.39 1.50
CA LYS A 228 -13.99 -18.14 0.79
C LYS A 228 -13.24 -17.11 1.66
N THR A 229 -13.48 -17.10 2.96
CA THR A 229 -12.72 -16.28 3.93
C THR A 229 -11.25 -16.71 3.97
N TRP A 230 -11.01 -18.00 4.08
CA TRP A 230 -9.65 -18.55 4.09
C TRP A 230 -8.92 -18.37 2.76
N ALA A 231 -9.65 -18.37 1.63
CA ALA A 231 -9.08 -18.03 0.34
C ALA A 231 -8.41 -16.65 0.37
N ILE A 232 -9.08 -15.66 0.97
CA ILE A 232 -8.56 -14.28 1.08
C ILE A 232 -7.44 -14.20 2.11
N ILE A 233 -7.63 -14.78 3.30
CA ILE A 233 -6.65 -14.73 4.40
C ILE A 233 -5.32 -15.35 3.96
N LEU A 234 -5.36 -16.59 3.45
CA LEU A 234 -4.14 -17.31 3.08
C LEU A 234 -3.45 -16.72 1.86
N SER A 235 -4.21 -16.29 0.86
CA SER A 235 -3.59 -15.67 -0.33
C SER A 235 -2.93 -14.33 0.01
N ARG A 236 -3.55 -13.51 0.87
CA ARG A 236 -2.95 -12.26 1.33
C ARG A 236 -1.70 -12.52 2.18
N PHE A 237 -1.76 -13.49 3.10
CA PHE A 237 -0.62 -13.92 3.90
C PHE A 237 0.58 -14.35 3.04
N LEU A 238 0.32 -15.01 1.90
CA LEU A 238 1.37 -15.56 1.03
C LEU A 238 1.84 -14.57 -0.05
N LEU A 239 0.94 -13.76 -0.63
CA LEU A 239 1.29 -12.89 -1.77
C LEU A 239 1.75 -11.49 -1.35
N ASP A 240 1.14 -10.86 -0.33
CA ASP A 240 1.53 -9.51 0.08
C ASP A 240 3.02 -9.39 0.46
N PRO A 241 3.68 -10.41 1.08
CA PRO A 241 5.12 -10.37 1.33
C PRO A 241 5.96 -10.07 0.09
N ILE A 242 5.57 -10.52 -1.10
CA ILE A 242 6.32 -10.28 -2.34
C ILE A 242 6.48 -8.78 -2.59
N TRP A 243 5.42 -7.99 -2.44
CA TRP A 243 5.48 -6.54 -2.56
C TRP A 243 6.44 -5.91 -1.54
N TRP A 244 6.29 -6.29 -0.28
CA TRP A 244 7.07 -5.71 0.81
C TRP A 244 8.54 -6.11 0.77
N LEU A 245 8.86 -7.30 0.24
CA LEU A 245 10.23 -7.70 -0.02
C LEU A 245 10.91 -6.70 -0.97
N PHE A 246 10.27 -6.31 -2.07
CA PHE A 246 10.86 -5.34 -2.98
C PHE A 246 10.83 -3.91 -2.42
N VAL A 247 9.74 -3.48 -1.78
CA VAL A 247 9.66 -2.14 -1.17
C VAL A 247 10.77 -1.93 -0.13
N SER A 248 11.04 -2.92 0.70
CA SER A 248 12.00 -2.78 1.80
C SER A 248 13.43 -3.17 1.42
N TRP A 249 13.63 -4.12 0.52
CA TRP A 249 14.94 -4.75 0.30
C TRP A 249 15.55 -4.50 -1.09
N LEU A 250 14.80 -3.96 -2.07
CA LEU A 250 15.34 -3.70 -3.40
C LEU A 250 16.55 -2.75 -3.40
N PRO A 251 16.55 -1.61 -2.65
CA PRO A 251 17.75 -0.77 -2.58
C PRO A 251 18.96 -1.50 -2.01
N LEU A 252 18.76 -2.32 -0.99
CA LEU A 252 19.82 -3.10 -0.39
C LEU A 252 20.35 -4.19 -1.33
N TYR A 253 19.45 -4.87 -2.06
CA TYR A 253 19.81 -5.82 -3.12
C TYR A 253 20.69 -5.18 -4.18
N LEU A 254 20.35 -3.96 -4.65
CA LEU A 254 21.16 -3.23 -5.63
C LEU A 254 22.54 -2.87 -5.08
N SER A 255 22.60 -2.42 -3.83
CA SER A 255 23.85 -2.06 -3.17
C SER A 255 24.77 -3.26 -2.97
N GLU A 256 24.23 -4.39 -2.50
CA GLU A 256 25.06 -5.56 -2.16
C GLU A 256 25.40 -6.44 -3.36
N ARG A 257 24.46 -6.63 -4.28
CA ARG A 257 24.67 -7.52 -5.43
C ARG A 257 25.41 -6.84 -6.57
N PHE A 258 25.14 -5.54 -6.80
CA PHE A 258 25.68 -4.78 -7.94
C PHE A 258 26.59 -3.62 -7.51
N HIS A 259 26.85 -3.47 -6.20
CA HIS A 259 27.71 -2.43 -5.63
C HIS A 259 27.25 -1.01 -5.97
N PHE A 260 25.94 -0.82 -6.10
CA PHE A 260 25.36 0.49 -6.39
C PHE A 260 25.55 1.44 -5.22
N ASP A 261 25.99 2.64 -5.54
CA ASP A 261 25.90 3.77 -4.62
C ASP A 261 24.44 4.31 -4.56
N ILE A 262 24.19 5.27 -3.68
CA ILE A 262 22.85 5.82 -3.49
C ILE A 262 22.36 6.58 -4.72
N LYS A 263 23.24 7.21 -5.51
CA LYS A 263 22.86 7.89 -6.77
C LYS A 263 22.39 6.87 -7.81
N GLN A 264 23.11 5.76 -7.93
CA GLN A 264 22.72 4.68 -8.82
C GLN A 264 21.43 3.98 -8.37
N ILE A 265 21.23 3.78 -7.06
CA ILE A 265 19.97 3.28 -6.51
C ILE A 265 18.81 4.23 -6.89
N GLY A 266 18.98 5.53 -6.72
CA GLY A 266 18.00 6.53 -7.13
C GLY A 266 17.67 6.48 -8.62
N ALA A 267 18.67 6.23 -9.46
CA ALA A 267 18.50 6.15 -10.91
C ALA A 267 17.75 4.88 -11.38
N PHE A 268 17.84 3.77 -10.65
CA PHE A 268 17.33 2.46 -11.12
C PHE A 268 16.14 1.93 -10.32
N ALA A 269 16.08 2.14 -9.00
CA ALA A 269 15.12 1.46 -8.12
C ALA A 269 13.65 1.85 -8.34
N TRP A 270 13.37 2.95 -9.03
CA TRP A 270 12.01 3.37 -9.37
C TRP A 270 11.40 2.56 -10.52
N PHE A 271 12.24 2.04 -11.44
CA PHE A 271 11.79 1.43 -12.69
C PHE A 271 10.83 0.23 -12.49
N PRO A 272 11.06 -0.71 -11.58
CA PRO A 272 10.14 -1.81 -11.33
C PRO A 272 8.73 -1.37 -10.90
N TYR A 273 8.59 -0.23 -10.23
CA TYR A 273 7.29 0.30 -9.80
C TYR A 273 6.44 0.86 -10.96
N VAL A 274 7.07 1.21 -12.09
CA VAL A 274 6.32 1.50 -13.33
C VAL A 274 5.61 0.24 -13.81
N GLY A 275 6.27 -0.92 -13.73
CA GLY A 275 5.63 -2.21 -14.00
C GLY A 275 4.44 -2.47 -13.09
N ALA A 276 4.57 -2.18 -11.80
CA ALA A 276 3.47 -2.24 -10.85
C ALA A 276 2.28 -1.36 -11.25
N THR A 277 2.54 -0.12 -11.69
CA THR A 277 1.50 0.81 -12.16
C THR A 277 0.78 0.26 -13.39
N ILE A 278 1.52 -0.24 -14.37
CA ILE A 278 0.96 -0.86 -15.58
C ILE A 278 0.13 -2.09 -15.22
N GLY A 279 0.63 -2.94 -14.33
CA GLY A 279 -0.09 -4.13 -13.85
C GLY A 279 -1.39 -3.80 -13.13
N SER A 280 -1.37 -2.75 -12.31
CA SER A 280 -2.55 -2.26 -11.59
C SER A 280 -3.66 -1.79 -12.54
N LEU A 281 -3.34 -0.90 -13.45
CA LEU A 281 -4.29 -0.35 -14.43
C LEU A 281 -4.72 -1.41 -15.44
N GLY A 282 -3.76 -2.15 -16.02
CA GLY A 282 -4.01 -3.17 -17.01
C GLY A 282 -4.80 -4.35 -16.47
N GLY A 283 -4.49 -4.83 -15.26
CA GLY A 283 -5.21 -5.91 -14.61
C GLY A 283 -6.67 -5.57 -14.31
N GLY A 284 -6.93 -4.36 -13.81
CA GLY A 284 -8.28 -3.87 -13.58
C GLY A 284 -9.08 -3.70 -14.88
N TRP A 285 -8.45 -3.09 -15.90
CA TRP A 285 -9.07 -2.93 -17.22
C TRP A 285 -9.42 -4.28 -17.87
N LEU A 286 -8.48 -5.21 -17.86
CA LEU A 286 -8.65 -6.53 -18.47
C LEU A 286 -9.77 -7.33 -17.79
N THR A 287 -9.82 -7.31 -16.47
CA THR A 287 -10.90 -7.97 -15.72
C THR A 287 -12.25 -7.33 -16.02
N GLY A 288 -12.33 -5.99 -16.05
CA GLY A 288 -13.54 -5.28 -16.45
C GLY A 288 -13.96 -5.58 -17.88
N TYR A 289 -13.02 -5.76 -18.80
CA TYR A 289 -13.30 -6.18 -20.18
C TYR A 289 -13.93 -7.58 -20.23
N TRP A 290 -13.40 -8.55 -19.51
CA TRP A 290 -13.96 -9.91 -19.47
C TRP A 290 -15.37 -9.94 -18.87
N ILE A 291 -15.60 -9.19 -17.78
CA ILE A 291 -16.91 -9.11 -17.13
C ILE A 291 -17.94 -8.47 -18.08
N ARG A 292 -17.59 -7.38 -18.79
CA ARG A 292 -18.47 -6.77 -19.79
C ARG A 292 -18.73 -7.70 -20.98
N GLY A 293 -17.79 -8.59 -21.30
CA GLY A 293 -17.95 -9.65 -22.30
C GLY A 293 -18.79 -10.85 -21.84
N GLY A 294 -19.44 -10.77 -20.68
CA GLY A 294 -20.34 -11.81 -20.15
C GLY A 294 -19.67 -12.87 -19.29
N MET A 295 -18.37 -12.71 -18.94
CA MET A 295 -17.73 -13.66 -18.03
C MET A 295 -18.22 -13.46 -16.59
N PRO A 296 -18.56 -14.55 -15.84
CA PRO A 296 -18.88 -14.44 -14.42
C PRO A 296 -17.78 -13.76 -13.63
N VAL A 297 -18.15 -12.87 -12.69
CA VAL A 297 -17.21 -12.02 -11.93
C VAL A 297 -16.12 -12.86 -11.26
N ASN A 298 -16.51 -13.93 -10.53
CA ASN A 298 -15.55 -14.80 -9.85
C ASN A 298 -14.55 -15.44 -10.81
N LYS A 299 -15.02 -15.93 -11.98
CA LYS A 299 -14.17 -16.51 -13.02
C LYS A 299 -13.20 -15.49 -13.63
N ALA A 300 -13.65 -14.25 -13.85
CA ALA A 300 -12.80 -13.16 -14.33
C ALA A 300 -11.70 -12.80 -13.31
N ARG A 301 -12.05 -12.72 -12.00
CA ARG A 301 -11.08 -12.47 -10.92
C ARG A 301 -10.04 -13.58 -10.84
N LEU A 302 -10.47 -14.84 -10.78
CA LEU A 302 -9.56 -15.99 -10.74
C LEU A 302 -8.62 -16.03 -11.95
N ARG A 303 -9.12 -15.71 -13.14
CA ARG A 303 -8.31 -15.59 -14.37
C ARG A 303 -7.24 -14.52 -14.26
N ALA A 304 -7.61 -13.33 -13.77
CA ALA A 304 -6.66 -12.23 -13.60
C ALA A 304 -5.60 -12.55 -12.54
N ILE A 305 -6.00 -13.14 -11.41
CA ILE A 305 -5.06 -13.59 -10.37
C ILE A 305 -4.08 -14.62 -10.94
N SER A 306 -4.57 -15.59 -11.73
CA SER A 306 -3.72 -16.60 -12.37
C SER A 306 -2.78 -15.97 -13.41
N LEU A 307 -3.26 -15.03 -14.23
CA LEU A 307 -2.44 -14.30 -15.19
C LEU A 307 -1.29 -13.55 -14.48
N GLY A 308 -1.60 -12.88 -13.36
CA GLY A 308 -0.59 -12.26 -12.50
C GLY A 308 0.49 -13.24 -12.08
N GLY A 309 0.11 -14.45 -11.66
CA GLY A 309 1.06 -15.52 -11.30
C GLY A 309 1.89 -16.02 -12.47
N VAL A 310 1.29 -16.20 -13.63
CA VAL A 310 2.01 -16.61 -14.86
C VAL A 310 3.06 -15.57 -15.26
N ILE A 311 2.80 -14.28 -15.02
CA ILE A 311 3.78 -13.21 -15.25
C ILE A 311 4.85 -13.21 -14.15
N MET A 312 4.45 -13.34 -12.86
CA MET A 312 5.38 -13.28 -11.73
C MET A 312 6.38 -14.42 -11.70
N LEU A 313 5.93 -15.67 -11.91
CA LEU A 313 6.77 -16.85 -11.71
C LEU A 313 8.05 -16.82 -12.57
N PRO A 314 7.98 -16.71 -13.91
CA PRO A 314 9.20 -16.65 -14.72
C PRO A 314 10.02 -15.40 -14.38
N ALA A 315 9.38 -14.27 -14.11
CA ALA A 315 10.08 -13.04 -13.79
C ALA A 315 10.92 -13.17 -12.50
N LEU A 316 10.40 -13.80 -11.44
CA LEU A 316 11.15 -14.05 -10.20
C LEU A 316 12.29 -15.06 -10.39
N ILE A 317 12.06 -16.11 -11.19
CA ILE A 317 13.09 -17.09 -11.52
C ILE A 317 14.24 -16.40 -12.27
N PHE A 318 13.94 -15.64 -13.31
CA PHE A 318 14.98 -14.92 -14.07
C PHE A 318 15.65 -13.82 -13.23
N SER A 319 14.93 -13.19 -12.28
CA SER A 319 15.54 -12.23 -11.33
C SER A 319 16.61 -12.89 -10.45
N SER A 320 16.40 -14.15 -10.05
CA SER A 320 17.39 -14.91 -9.25
C SER A 320 18.69 -15.20 -10.00
N MET A 321 18.62 -15.25 -11.33
CA MET A 321 19.73 -15.54 -12.25
C MET A 321 20.34 -14.28 -12.88
N ALA A 322 19.85 -13.09 -12.52
CA ALA A 322 20.27 -11.84 -13.14
C ALA A 322 21.76 -11.53 -12.82
N GLU A 323 22.55 -11.42 -13.86
CA GLU A 323 23.99 -11.08 -13.76
C GLU A 323 24.23 -9.57 -13.87
N THR A 324 23.31 -8.84 -14.47
CA THR A 324 23.41 -7.38 -14.65
C THR A 324 22.25 -6.63 -14.01
N PRO A 325 22.46 -5.38 -13.54
CA PRO A 325 21.41 -4.57 -12.96
C PRO A 325 20.22 -4.36 -13.91
N THR A 326 20.48 -4.20 -15.20
CA THR A 326 19.43 -3.98 -16.22
C THR A 326 18.52 -5.19 -16.35
N ILE A 327 19.09 -6.42 -16.38
CA ILE A 327 18.30 -7.65 -16.42
C ILE A 327 17.49 -7.78 -15.11
N ALA A 328 18.13 -7.56 -13.95
CA ALA A 328 17.46 -7.60 -12.66
C ALA A 328 16.27 -6.65 -12.61
N MET A 329 16.45 -5.39 -12.98
CA MET A 329 15.38 -4.38 -12.96
C MET A 329 14.27 -4.72 -13.95
N GLY A 330 14.63 -5.21 -15.16
CA GLY A 330 13.65 -5.63 -16.16
C GLY A 330 12.80 -6.82 -15.71
N THR A 331 13.41 -7.81 -15.10
CA THR A 331 12.68 -8.98 -14.58
C THR A 331 11.84 -8.63 -13.34
N ILE A 332 12.35 -7.82 -12.41
CA ILE A 332 11.58 -7.34 -11.25
C ILE A 332 10.41 -6.45 -11.70
N PHE A 333 10.54 -5.66 -12.77
CA PHE A 333 9.44 -4.90 -13.38
C PHE A 333 8.27 -5.84 -13.73
N PHE A 334 8.52 -6.94 -14.41
CA PHE A 334 7.47 -7.92 -14.73
C PHE A 334 6.96 -8.65 -13.49
N ALA A 335 7.80 -8.93 -12.50
CA ALA A 335 7.37 -9.52 -11.24
C ALA A 335 6.37 -8.60 -10.52
N LEU A 336 6.67 -7.30 -10.38
CA LEU A 336 5.77 -6.34 -9.75
C LEU A 336 4.53 -6.03 -10.60
N MET A 337 4.65 -6.06 -11.93
CA MET A 337 3.51 -5.96 -12.84
C MET A 337 2.53 -7.12 -12.60
N GLY A 338 3.02 -8.36 -12.60
CA GLY A 338 2.20 -9.55 -12.34
C GLY A 338 1.59 -9.53 -10.94
N PHE A 339 2.37 -9.09 -9.94
CA PHE A 339 1.87 -8.93 -8.57
C PHE A 339 0.64 -7.99 -8.52
N GLN A 340 0.73 -6.82 -9.15
CA GLN A 340 -0.37 -5.86 -9.13
C GLN A 340 -1.59 -6.32 -9.92
N VAL A 341 -1.41 -7.06 -11.01
CA VAL A 341 -2.52 -7.73 -11.71
C VAL A 341 -3.25 -8.68 -10.76
N ALA A 342 -2.53 -9.49 -9.99
CA ALA A 342 -3.10 -10.45 -9.06
C ALA A 342 -3.73 -9.78 -7.84
N ILE A 343 -2.98 -8.91 -7.14
CA ILE A 343 -3.38 -8.39 -5.84
C ILE A 343 -4.60 -7.46 -5.91
N ASN A 344 -4.72 -6.64 -6.94
CA ASN A 344 -5.88 -5.77 -7.10
C ASN A 344 -7.17 -6.57 -7.26
N ASN A 345 -7.11 -7.68 -8.01
CA ASN A 345 -8.25 -8.57 -8.17
C ASN A 345 -8.53 -9.36 -6.87
N LEU A 346 -7.50 -9.76 -6.14
CA LEU A 346 -7.64 -10.41 -4.85
C LEU A 346 -8.29 -9.51 -3.80
N GLN A 347 -7.93 -8.23 -3.77
CA GLN A 347 -8.48 -7.24 -2.83
C GLN A 347 -9.96 -6.89 -3.10
N THR A 348 -10.50 -7.23 -4.28
CA THR A 348 -11.94 -7.06 -4.56
C THR A 348 -12.78 -8.27 -4.13
N LEU A 349 -12.17 -9.44 -3.90
CA LEU A 349 -12.91 -10.66 -3.52
C LEU A 349 -13.78 -10.52 -2.26
N PRO A 350 -13.39 -9.77 -1.20
CA PRO A 350 -14.28 -9.53 -0.08
C PRO A 350 -15.64 -8.98 -0.48
N SER A 351 -15.70 -8.03 -1.40
CA SER A 351 -16.94 -7.44 -1.90
C SER A 351 -17.67 -8.30 -2.94
N ASP A 352 -16.95 -9.23 -3.58
CA ASP A 352 -17.56 -10.17 -4.53
C ASP A 352 -18.16 -11.39 -3.79
N TYR A 353 -17.62 -11.75 -2.62
CA TYR A 353 -18.06 -12.92 -1.84
C TYR A 353 -19.07 -12.62 -0.74
N PHE A 354 -19.06 -11.40 -0.21
CA PHE A 354 -19.92 -10.99 0.90
C PHE A 354 -20.50 -9.61 0.64
N SER A 355 -21.63 -9.31 1.29
CA SER A 355 -22.31 -8.03 1.22
C SER A 355 -22.26 -7.27 2.56
N GLY A 356 -22.63 -6.00 2.53
CA GLY A 356 -22.81 -5.18 3.72
C GLY A 356 -21.57 -4.99 4.61
N PRO A 357 -21.75 -4.91 5.93
CA PRO A 357 -20.67 -4.61 6.88
C PRO A 357 -19.59 -5.70 6.97
N SER A 358 -19.89 -6.92 6.54
CA SER A 358 -18.97 -8.08 6.57
C SER A 358 -17.78 -7.91 5.63
N VAL A 359 -17.93 -7.14 4.55
CA VAL A 359 -16.88 -6.85 3.56
C VAL A 359 -15.67 -6.18 4.21
N GLY A 360 -15.91 -5.13 5.00
CA GLY A 360 -14.83 -4.41 5.69
C GLY A 360 -14.10 -5.28 6.71
N THR A 361 -14.85 -6.09 7.47
CA THR A 361 -14.27 -7.03 8.44
C THR A 361 -13.36 -8.04 7.74
N LEU A 362 -13.81 -8.62 6.63
CA LEU A 362 -13.02 -9.61 5.87
C LEU A 362 -11.79 -8.98 5.20
N ALA A 363 -11.92 -7.78 4.65
CA ALA A 363 -10.78 -7.04 4.12
C ALA A 363 -9.73 -6.75 5.21
N GLY A 364 -10.19 -6.41 6.43
CA GLY A 364 -9.33 -6.22 7.60
C GLY A 364 -8.61 -7.50 8.03
N MET A 365 -9.32 -8.65 8.07
CA MET A 365 -8.72 -9.96 8.36
C MET A 365 -7.61 -10.31 7.36
N GLY A 366 -7.87 -10.09 6.06
CA GLY A 366 -6.88 -10.29 5.01
C GLY A 366 -5.67 -9.37 5.17
N GLY A 367 -5.88 -8.08 5.52
CA GLY A 367 -4.82 -7.12 5.80
C GLY A 367 -3.96 -7.51 7.00
N THR A 368 -4.58 -7.97 8.09
CA THR A 368 -3.85 -8.48 9.26
C THR A 368 -3.01 -9.71 8.91
N ALA A 369 -3.57 -10.66 8.17
CA ALA A 369 -2.84 -11.84 7.71
C ALA A 369 -1.64 -11.46 6.82
N ALA A 370 -1.83 -10.47 5.93
CA ALA A 370 -0.75 -9.92 5.11
C ALA A 370 0.41 -9.41 5.95
N ILE A 371 0.15 -8.62 7.00
CA ILE A 371 1.19 -8.10 7.90
C ILE A 371 1.96 -9.22 8.60
N PHE A 372 1.29 -10.28 9.05
CA PHE A 372 1.97 -11.45 9.63
C PHE A 372 2.89 -12.14 8.61
N GLY A 373 2.42 -12.35 7.37
CA GLY A 373 3.26 -12.91 6.30
C GLY A 373 4.49 -12.04 6.01
N VAL A 374 4.30 -10.71 5.95
CA VAL A 374 5.37 -9.74 5.73
C VAL A 374 6.38 -9.74 6.89
N LEU A 375 5.94 -9.81 8.13
CA LEU A 375 6.82 -9.89 9.29
C LEU A 375 7.71 -11.13 9.24
N ILE A 376 7.12 -12.30 9.00
CA ILE A 376 7.86 -13.56 8.90
C ILE A 376 8.91 -13.47 7.80
N THR A 377 8.53 -13.05 6.60
CA THR A 377 9.48 -12.96 5.48
C THR A 377 10.55 -11.90 5.72
N THR A 378 10.25 -10.76 6.33
CA THR A 378 11.22 -9.73 6.69
C THR A 378 12.32 -10.28 7.59
N TRP A 379 11.99 -11.09 8.59
CA TRP A 379 12.96 -11.74 9.47
C TRP A 379 13.76 -12.86 8.79
N MET A 380 13.23 -13.46 7.75
CA MET A 380 13.93 -14.48 6.97
C MET A 380 15.02 -13.88 6.06
N VAL A 381 14.82 -12.65 5.54
CA VAL A 381 15.71 -12.06 4.52
C VAL A 381 17.18 -12.00 4.96
N PRO A 382 17.56 -11.51 6.16
CA PRO A 382 18.97 -11.47 6.57
C PRO A 382 19.63 -12.84 6.51
N THR A 383 18.93 -13.89 6.93
CA THR A 383 19.44 -15.27 6.87
C THR A 383 19.53 -15.80 5.44
N LEU A 384 18.50 -15.57 4.63
CA LEU A 384 18.43 -16.02 3.25
C LEU A 384 19.45 -15.36 2.34
N THR A 385 19.88 -14.13 2.66
CA THR A 385 20.80 -13.34 1.82
C THR A 385 22.24 -13.34 2.32
N LYS A 386 22.62 -14.22 3.27
CA LYS A 386 23.99 -14.30 3.81
C LYS A 386 25.05 -14.61 2.74
N THR A 387 24.74 -15.52 1.82
CA THR A 387 25.69 -15.95 0.78
C THR A 387 25.29 -15.49 -0.61
N SER A 388 24.00 -15.44 -0.91
CA SER A 388 23.49 -15.00 -2.20
C SER A 388 22.01 -14.56 -2.09
N TYR A 389 21.53 -13.83 -3.10
CA TYR A 389 20.11 -13.45 -3.19
C TYR A 389 19.20 -14.53 -3.83
N ILE A 390 19.76 -15.67 -4.27
CA ILE A 390 18.96 -16.76 -4.85
C ILE A 390 17.89 -17.27 -3.89
N PRO A 391 18.17 -17.55 -2.58
CA PRO A 391 17.12 -18.00 -1.65
C PRO A 391 16.04 -16.96 -1.40
N PHE A 392 16.35 -15.66 -1.49
CA PHE A 392 15.37 -14.56 -1.39
C PHE A 392 14.36 -14.63 -2.54
N PHE A 393 14.84 -14.76 -3.79
CA PHE A 393 13.95 -14.91 -4.96
C PHE A 393 13.24 -16.26 -4.97
N ALA A 394 13.86 -17.32 -4.51
CA ALA A 394 13.24 -18.64 -4.38
C ALA A 394 12.07 -18.62 -3.41
N LEU A 395 12.21 -17.94 -2.25
CA LEU A 395 11.10 -17.72 -1.31
C LEU A 395 9.94 -17.03 -2.02
N ALA A 396 10.18 -15.87 -2.68
CA ALA A 396 9.14 -15.15 -3.41
C ALA A 396 8.49 -16.02 -4.49
N THR A 397 9.28 -16.81 -5.22
CA THR A 397 8.78 -17.73 -6.25
C THR A 397 7.85 -18.80 -5.70
N ILE A 398 8.17 -19.40 -4.54
CA ILE A 398 7.35 -20.43 -3.89
C ILE A 398 6.03 -19.85 -3.36
N LEU A 399 6.05 -18.64 -2.86
CA LEU A 399 4.85 -17.97 -2.32
C LEU A 399 3.77 -17.73 -3.40
N VAL A 400 4.16 -17.52 -4.66
CA VAL A 400 3.22 -17.26 -5.76
C VAL A 400 2.24 -18.43 -5.99
N PRO A 401 2.69 -19.65 -6.32
CA PRO A 401 1.74 -20.75 -6.57
C PRO A 401 0.94 -21.14 -5.32
N LEU A 402 1.51 -21.02 -4.13
CA LEU A 402 0.80 -21.29 -2.88
C LEU A 402 -0.33 -20.25 -2.66
N GLY A 403 -0.06 -18.97 -2.87
CA GLY A 403 -1.06 -17.91 -2.71
C GLY A 403 -2.17 -17.99 -3.76
N ILE A 404 -1.83 -18.24 -5.01
CA ILE A 404 -2.81 -18.44 -6.09
C ILE A 404 -3.60 -19.72 -5.87
N GLY A 405 -2.94 -20.80 -5.48
CA GLY A 405 -3.57 -22.08 -5.15
C GLY A 405 -4.61 -21.92 -4.04
N ALA A 406 -4.30 -21.13 -2.99
CA ALA A 406 -5.26 -20.86 -1.91
C ALA A 406 -6.56 -20.24 -2.45
N VAL A 407 -6.48 -19.28 -3.39
CA VAL A 407 -7.69 -18.71 -4.01
C VAL A 407 -8.43 -19.73 -4.85
N TRP A 408 -7.71 -20.54 -5.64
CA TRP A 408 -8.32 -21.53 -6.53
C TRP A 408 -9.04 -22.65 -5.76
N PHE A 409 -8.42 -23.19 -4.72
CA PHE A 409 -8.98 -24.34 -3.99
C PHE A 409 -10.07 -23.93 -3.00
N LEU A 410 -9.96 -22.73 -2.41
CA LEU A 410 -10.88 -22.30 -1.37
C LEU A 410 -11.91 -21.28 -1.86
N GLY A 411 -11.62 -20.53 -2.94
CA GLY A 411 -12.49 -19.49 -3.49
C GLY A 411 -13.42 -19.97 -4.61
N ARG A 412 -13.26 -21.20 -5.12
CA ARG A 412 -14.18 -21.76 -6.10
C ARG A 412 -15.57 -21.99 -5.47
N GLU A 413 -16.59 -21.50 -6.13
CA GLU A 413 -17.92 -22.03 -5.97
C GLU A 413 -17.90 -23.47 -6.49
N LYS A 414 -18.43 -24.43 -5.70
CA LYS A 414 -18.89 -25.66 -6.33
C LYS A 414 -20.03 -25.22 -7.23
N ASP A 415 -19.88 -25.42 -8.55
CA ASP A 415 -21.02 -25.39 -9.42
C ASP A 415 -22.07 -26.28 -8.76
N SER A 416 -23.16 -25.66 -8.28
CA SER A 416 -24.32 -26.42 -7.82
C SER A 416 -24.87 -27.10 -9.06
N GLU A 417 -24.57 -28.40 -9.20
CA GLU A 417 -25.35 -29.30 -10.05
C GLU A 417 -26.81 -29.27 -9.68
#